data_349a2303485991fad7f39e6c444830db
#
_entry.id   349a2303485991fad7f39e6c444830db
#
_cell.length_a   1.000
_cell.length_b   1.000
_cell.length_c   1.000
_cell.angle_alpha   90.00
_cell.angle_beta   90.00
_cell.angle_gamma   90.00
#
_symmetry.space_group_name_H-M   'P 1'
#
loop_
_entity.id
_entity.type
_entity.pdbx_description
1 polymer ?
#
loop_
_entity_poly.entity_id
_entity_poly.type
_entity_poly.pdbx_seq_one_letter_code
_entity_poly.pdbx_strand_id
1 'polypeptide(L)'
;MRIAAACVLVLFATFVSAQQVDVMAGGSTLLSSSPVTATQNQPVIAEKGSPYPSVGGDVLLYHRYGLNFEGAWKWKQGVYPGYDQTYRPILLDVNALFQPRFGRKFGADIMVGVGAESVRFYQGYSGACGYSSCSNFISSNHFMEHLGGGVRYYFFHRLFVRPEVHYYHIQNNIEFNSGNVVRAGATVGYTFGRR
;
A
#
# COMPACT_ATOMS: atom_id res chain seq x y z
N MET A 1 -24.55 7.50 9.28
CA MET A 1 -24.11 8.86 8.94
C MET A 1 -23.39 9.60 10.07
N ARG A 2 -23.78 9.52 11.35
CA ARG A 2 -23.13 10.28 12.45
C ARG A 2 -21.68 9.87 12.75
N ILE A 3 -21.35 8.58 12.63
CA ILE A 3 -19.98 8.06 12.86
C ILE A 3 -19.02 8.51 11.74
N ALA A 4 -19.45 8.50 10.48
CA ALA A 4 -18.64 8.96 9.37
C ALA A 4 -18.31 10.46 9.48
N ALA A 5 -19.26 11.29 9.92
CA ALA A 5 -19.05 12.71 10.15
C ALA A 5 -18.06 12.96 11.32
N ALA A 6 -18.11 12.16 12.38
CA ALA A 6 -17.17 12.24 13.48
C ALA A 6 -15.75 11.85 13.07
N CYS A 7 -15.58 10.80 12.27
CA CYS A 7 -14.27 10.39 11.73
C CYS A 7 -13.67 11.46 10.81
N VAL A 8 -14.49 12.11 9.96
CA VAL A 8 -14.05 13.22 9.11
C VAL A 8 -13.63 14.43 9.96
N LEU A 9 -14.39 14.77 11.01
CA LEU A 9 -14.04 15.88 11.91
C LEU A 9 -12.74 15.61 12.70
N VAL A 10 -12.51 14.39 13.16
CA VAL A 10 -11.27 14.00 13.84
C VAL A 10 -10.08 14.07 12.87
N LEU A 11 -10.25 13.63 11.62
CA LEU A 11 -9.22 13.77 10.58
C LEU A 11 -8.90 15.25 10.31
N PHE A 12 -9.90 16.12 10.20
CA PHE A 12 -9.67 17.55 10.01
C PHE A 12 -9.00 18.21 11.24
N ALA A 13 -9.34 17.80 12.46
CA ALA A 13 -8.70 18.33 13.67
C ALA A 13 -7.21 17.99 13.77
N THR A 14 -6.79 16.82 13.29
CA THR A 14 -5.37 16.44 13.24
C THR A 14 -4.58 17.26 12.21
N PHE A 15 -5.20 17.68 11.12
CA PHE A 15 -4.54 18.56 10.14
C PHE A 15 -4.22 19.95 10.71
N VAL A 16 -5.00 20.47 11.64
CA VAL A 16 -4.76 21.78 12.26
C VAL A 16 -3.51 21.76 13.16
N SER A 17 -3.17 20.62 13.73
CA SER A 17 -1.98 20.43 14.57
C SER A 17 -0.75 19.91 13.81
N ALA A 18 -0.93 19.47 12.59
CA ALA A 18 0.16 18.92 11.78
C ALA A 18 1.14 20.02 11.35
N GLN A 19 2.42 19.77 11.61
CA GLN A 19 3.48 20.69 11.16
C GLN A 19 3.69 20.63 9.66
N GLN A 20 3.48 19.47 9.05
CA GLN A 20 3.64 19.21 7.63
C GLN A 20 2.70 18.09 7.20
N VAL A 21 2.14 18.24 6.03
CA VAL A 21 1.36 17.21 5.34
C VAL A 21 1.94 17.02 3.95
N ASP A 22 2.21 15.78 3.57
CA ASP A 22 2.66 15.43 2.24
C ASP A 22 1.60 14.57 1.55
N VAL A 23 1.41 14.79 0.27
CA VAL A 23 0.58 13.95 -0.61
C VAL A 23 1.45 13.43 -1.73
N MET A 24 1.34 12.15 -2.04
CA MET A 24 2.19 11.51 -3.03
C MET A 24 1.46 10.49 -3.87
N ALA A 25 1.97 10.29 -5.08
CA ALA A 25 1.53 9.25 -5.98
C ALA A 25 2.75 8.69 -6.74
N GLY A 26 2.69 7.42 -7.09
CA GLY A 26 3.81 6.78 -7.76
C GLY A 26 3.49 5.42 -8.34
N GLY A 27 4.55 4.68 -8.55
CA GLY A 27 4.47 3.32 -9.08
C GLY A 27 5.61 2.45 -8.57
N SER A 28 5.33 1.19 -8.48
CA SER A 28 6.25 0.20 -7.92
C SER A 28 6.06 -1.15 -8.60
N THR A 29 6.89 -2.10 -8.23
CA THR A 29 6.75 -3.51 -8.61
C THR A 29 6.92 -4.38 -7.37
N LEU A 30 6.26 -5.53 -7.36
CA LEU A 30 6.42 -6.52 -6.30
C LEU A 30 7.46 -7.57 -6.66
N LEU A 31 8.23 -7.95 -5.66
CA LEU A 31 9.23 -9.00 -5.68
C LEU A 31 8.89 -9.92 -4.51
N SER A 32 8.36 -11.08 -4.78
CA SER A 32 8.16 -12.11 -3.76
C SER A 32 9.00 -13.34 -4.09
N SER A 33 9.43 -14.05 -3.05
CA SER A 33 10.08 -15.34 -3.23
C SER A 33 9.05 -16.34 -3.76
N SER A 34 9.41 -17.06 -4.81
CA SER A 34 8.60 -18.22 -5.22
C SER A 34 8.73 -19.31 -4.16
N PRO A 35 7.63 -19.90 -3.68
CA PRO A 35 7.70 -21.00 -2.74
C PRO A 35 8.42 -22.20 -3.38
N VAL A 36 9.21 -22.90 -2.59
CA VAL A 36 10.06 -24.01 -3.05
C VAL A 36 9.26 -25.31 -3.24
N THR A 37 8.07 -25.43 -2.67
CA THR A 37 7.26 -26.65 -2.70
C THR A 37 5.80 -26.34 -2.97
N ALA A 38 5.26 -26.93 -4.06
CA ALA A 38 3.82 -27.05 -4.24
C ALA A 38 3.27 -27.98 -3.15
N THR A 39 2.56 -27.44 -2.19
CA THR A 39 1.73 -28.27 -1.31
C THR A 39 0.52 -28.74 -2.10
N GLN A 40 0.28 -30.05 -2.13
CA GLN A 40 -0.79 -30.77 -2.81
C GLN A 40 -1.90 -29.89 -3.42
N ASN A 41 -1.96 -29.86 -4.76
CA ASN A 41 -3.04 -29.30 -5.58
C ASN A 41 -3.20 -27.77 -5.62
N GLN A 42 -2.28 -26.97 -5.09
CA GLN A 42 -2.29 -25.51 -5.31
C GLN A 42 -1.20 -25.11 -6.29
N PRO A 43 -1.52 -24.31 -7.31
CA PRO A 43 -0.52 -23.78 -8.21
C PRO A 43 0.41 -22.85 -7.42
N VAL A 44 1.72 -23.03 -7.63
CA VAL A 44 2.76 -22.19 -7.04
C VAL A 44 2.76 -20.85 -7.77
N ILE A 45 2.14 -19.84 -7.19
CA ILE A 45 2.12 -18.49 -7.74
C ILE A 45 2.89 -17.59 -6.81
N ALA A 46 3.88 -16.90 -7.36
CA ALA A 46 4.54 -15.83 -6.67
C ALA A 46 3.84 -14.50 -7.00
N GLU A 47 3.60 -13.69 -5.98
CA GLU A 47 3.16 -12.33 -6.16
C GLU A 47 4.34 -11.46 -6.59
N LYS A 48 4.66 -11.48 -7.88
CA LYS A 48 5.80 -10.77 -8.46
C LYS A 48 5.49 -10.10 -9.79
N GLY A 49 6.30 -9.08 -10.09
CA GLY A 49 6.19 -8.33 -11.32
C GLY A 49 4.91 -7.49 -11.38
N SER A 50 4.56 -7.00 -12.55
CA SER A 50 3.44 -6.08 -12.79
C SER A 50 3.65 -4.70 -12.17
N PRO A 51 3.16 -3.64 -12.79
CA PRO A 51 3.15 -2.32 -12.19
C PRO A 51 2.07 -2.23 -11.09
N TYR A 52 2.46 -1.62 -9.97
CA TYR A 52 1.60 -1.27 -8.85
C TYR A 52 1.60 0.24 -8.70
N PRO A 53 0.60 0.96 -9.21
CA PRO A 53 0.38 2.35 -8.85
C PRO A 53 0.13 2.45 -7.34
N SER A 54 0.59 3.53 -6.76
CA SER A 54 0.41 3.83 -5.35
C SER A 54 -0.01 5.28 -5.14
N VAL A 55 -0.77 5.51 -4.08
CA VAL A 55 -1.10 6.83 -3.55
C VAL A 55 -0.90 6.81 -2.05
N GLY A 56 -0.45 7.92 -1.51
CA GLY A 56 -0.18 7.99 -0.08
C GLY A 56 -0.12 9.41 0.45
N GLY A 57 0.00 9.50 1.75
CA GLY A 57 0.17 10.76 2.45
C GLY A 57 0.91 10.60 3.76
N ASP A 58 1.69 11.63 4.12
CA ASP A 58 2.37 11.71 5.39
C ASP A 58 1.83 12.88 6.19
N VAL A 59 1.69 12.68 7.48
CA VAL A 59 1.28 13.72 8.44
C VAL A 59 2.33 13.79 9.54
N LEU A 60 3.18 14.82 9.52
CA LEU A 60 4.16 15.05 10.57
C LEU A 60 3.49 15.79 11.74
N LEU A 61 3.44 15.13 12.89
CA LEU A 61 2.80 15.63 14.09
C LEU A 61 3.79 16.35 15.00
N TYR A 62 4.99 15.82 15.15
CA TYR A 62 6.00 16.36 16.04
C TYR A 62 7.40 16.25 15.44
N HIS A 63 8.04 17.38 15.14
CA HIS A 63 9.38 17.49 14.56
C HIS A 63 9.55 16.63 13.28
N ARG A 64 10.01 15.38 13.45
CA ARG A 64 10.32 14.42 12.38
C ARG A 64 9.50 13.14 12.48
N TYR A 65 8.58 13.09 13.44
CA TYR A 65 7.74 11.95 13.69
C TYR A 65 6.33 12.21 13.20
N GLY A 66 5.72 11.22 12.61
CA GLY A 66 4.39 11.32 12.04
C GLY A 66 3.79 9.98 11.70
N LEU A 67 2.77 10.04 10.89
CA LEU A 67 2.07 8.89 10.34
C LEU A 67 2.16 8.93 8.81
N ASN A 68 2.28 7.76 8.23
CA ASN A 68 2.17 7.55 6.79
C ASN A 68 0.96 6.65 6.53
N PHE A 69 0.24 6.94 5.47
CA PHE A 69 -0.88 6.15 4.94
C PHE A 69 -0.58 5.87 3.48
N GLU A 70 -0.66 4.62 3.07
CA GLU A 70 -0.40 4.26 1.70
C GLU A 70 -1.38 3.20 1.20
N GLY A 71 -1.71 3.30 -0.10
CA GLY A 71 -2.45 2.29 -0.82
C GLY A 71 -1.77 2.00 -2.16
N ALA A 72 -1.57 0.72 -2.46
CA ALA A 72 -1.02 0.27 -3.72
C ALA A 72 -1.87 -0.88 -4.27
N TRP A 73 -2.01 -0.97 -5.58
CA TRP A 73 -2.82 -2.02 -6.21
C TRP A 73 -2.21 -2.46 -7.53
N LYS A 74 -2.42 -3.71 -7.89
CA LYS A 74 -1.99 -4.23 -9.18
C LYS A 74 -2.75 -3.52 -10.31
N TRP A 75 -2.03 -2.93 -11.28
CA TRP A 75 -2.64 -2.16 -12.36
C TRP A 75 -3.58 -3.01 -13.22
N LYS A 76 -3.06 -4.09 -13.76
CA LYS A 76 -3.85 -5.06 -14.54
C LYS A 76 -4.20 -6.27 -13.67
N GLN A 77 -5.38 -6.82 -13.88
CA GLN A 77 -5.74 -8.09 -13.26
C GLN A 77 -4.75 -9.17 -13.70
N GLY A 78 -4.34 -10.02 -12.78
CA GLY A 78 -3.63 -11.24 -13.06
C GLY A 78 -4.59 -12.38 -13.37
N VAL A 79 -4.11 -13.44 -14.00
CA VAL A 79 -4.86 -14.69 -14.15
C VAL A 79 -4.28 -15.69 -13.17
N TYR A 80 -5.14 -16.31 -12.37
CA TYR A 80 -4.76 -17.33 -11.39
C TYR A 80 -4.60 -18.67 -12.12
N PRO A 81 -3.38 -19.24 -12.22
CA PRO A 81 -3.13 -20.44 -12.99
C PRO A 81 -3.99 -21.62 -12.52
N GLY A 82 -4.54 -22.34 -13.47
CA GLY A 82 -5.34 -23.54 -13.22
C GLY A 82 -6.84 -23.31 -12.97
N TYR A 83 -7.27 -22.05 -12.80
CA TYR A 83 -8.68 -21.74 -12.53
C TYR A 83 -9.28 -20.69 -13.48
N ASP A 84 -8.52 -20.15 -14.44
CA ASP A 84 -8.91 -19.03 -15.33
C ASP A 84 -9.56 -17.86 -14.59
N GLN A 85 -9.29 -17.75 -13.30
CA GLN A 85 -9.85 -16.74 -12.43
C GLN A 85 -8.95 -15.51 -12.40
N THR A 86 -9.49 -14.35 -12.69
CA THR A 86 -8.73 -13.11 -12.60
C THR A 86 -8.68 -12.60 -11.16
N TYR A 87 -7.53 -12.04 -10.76
CA TYR A 87 -7.31 -11.52 -9.42
C TYR A 87 -6.61 -10.16 -9.42
N ARG A 88 -6.79 -9.41 -8.34
CA ARG A 88 -6.13 -8.14 -8.09
C ARG A 88 -5.80 -7.97 -6.62
N PRO A 89 -4.53 -8.01 -6.22
CA PRO A 89 -4.08 -7.63 -4.89
C PRO A 89 -4.16 -6.12 -4.71
N ILE A 90 -4.56 -5.72 -3.51
CA ILE A 90 -4.60 -4.33 -3.03
C ILE A 90 -3.94 -4.32 -1.66
N LEU A 91 -2.91 -3.52 -1.50
CA LEU A 91 -2.17 -3.31 -0.25
C LEU A 91 -2.60 -1.99 0.35
N LEU A 92 -2.95 -1.98 1.63
CA LEU A 92 -3.31 -0.79 2.40
C LEU A 92 -2.57 -0.84 3.71
N ASP A 93 -1.82 0.22 4.04
CA ASP A 93 -1.04 0.27 5.26
C ASP A 93 -1.09 1.62 5.97
N VAL A 94 -0.84 1.56 7.27
CA VAL A 94 -0.70 2.70 8.18
C VAL A 94 0.57 2.51 8.97
N ASN A 95 1.45 3.50 8.94
CA ASN A 95 2.80 3.41 9.46
C ASN A 95 3.12 4.55 10.41
N ALA A 96 3.89 4.26 11.44
CA ALA A 96 4.69 5.25 12.12
C ALA A 96 5.82 5.69 11.19
N LEU A 97 6.00 6.99 11.04
CA LEU A 97 6.96 7.61 10.14
C LEU A 97 8.01 8.37 10.95
N PHE A 98 9.29 8.11 10.64
CA PHE A 98 10.40 8.95 11.05
C PHE A 98 11.07 9.54 9.81
N GLN A 99 11.10 10.89 9.72
CA GLN A 99 11.57 11.64 8.55
C GLN A 99 12.78 12.53 8.89
N PRO A 100 14.00 11.97 8.98
CA PRO A 100 15.22 12.78 9.13
C PRO A 100 15.53 13.55 7.85
N ARG A 101 16.03 14.78 8.01
CA ARG A 101 16.42 15.64 6.90
C ARG A 101 17.94 15.84 6.88
N PHE A 102 18.52 15.80 5.70
CA PHE A 102 19.92 16.01 5.43
C PHE A 102 20.10 17.25 4.55
N GLY A 103 20.19 18.41 5.20
CA GLY A 103 20.25 19.69 4.51
C GLY A 103 18.92 20.15 3.91
N ARG A 104 18.99 20.91 2.81
CA ARG A 104 17.79 21.55 2.20
C ARG A 104 17.09 20.69 1.14
N LYS A 105 17.81 19.74 0.54
CA LYS A 105 17.31 18.98 -0.62
C LYS A 105 17.06 17.51 -0.34
N PHE A 106 17.67 16.95 0.70
CA PHE A 106 17.59 15.52 0.98
C PHE A 106 16.89 15.24 2.30
N GLY A 107 16.16 14.15 2.33
CA GLY A 107 15.57 13.55 3.51
C GLY A 107 15.52 12.04 3.35
N ALA A 108 15.23 11.34 4.43
CA ALA A 108 14.91 9.92 4.38
C ALA A 108 13.58 9.70 5.07
N ASP A 109 12.92 8.62 4.74
CA ASP A 109 11.74 8.11 5.40
C ASP A 109 12.04 6.72 5.93
N ILE A 110 11.69 6.49 7.18
CA ILE A 110 11.72 5.18 7.81
C ILE A 110 10.31 4.93 8.32
N MET A 111 9.71 3.83 7.89
CA MET A 111 8.32 3.49 8.14
C MET A 111 8.22 2.11 8.77
N VAL A 112 7.43 2.01 9.81
CA VAL A 112 7.09 0.75 10.47
C VAL A 112 5.59 0.78 10.79
N GLY A 113 4.88 -0.26 10.42
CA GLY A 113 3.44 -0.28 10.64
C GLY A 113 2.76 -1.59 10.35
N VAL A 114 1.47 -1.48 10.16
CA VAL A 114 0.58 -2.60 9.89
C VAL A 114 -0.39 -2.25 8.78
N GLY A 115 -0.97 -3.26 8.18
CA GLY A 115 -1.92 -3.06 7.10
C GLY A 115 -2.72 -4.31 6.77
N ALA A 116 -3.33 -4.28 5.61
CA ALA A 116 -4.05 -5.40 5.07
C ALA A 116 -3.76 -5.55 3.57
N GLU A 117 -3.55 -6.78 3.16
CA GLU A 117 -3.67 -7.17 1.77
C GLU A 117 -5.10 -7.64 1.51
N SER A 118 -5.73 -7.12 0.47
CA SER A 118 -7.04 -7.56 -0.02
C SER A 118 -6.90 -8.10 -1.42
N VAL A 119 -6.95 -9.41 -1.56
CA VAL A 119 -6.93 -10.07 -2.88
C VAL A 119 -8.35 -10.20 -3.38
N ARG A 120 -8.68 -9.51 -4.47
CA ARG A 120 -9.98 -9.60 -5.13
C ARG A 120 -9.93 -10.62 -6.26
N PHE A 121 -10.77 -11.64 -6.17
CA PHE A 121 -10.97 -12.64 -7.22
C PHE A 121 -12.25 -12.30 -7.96
N TYR A 122 -12.14 -12.03 -9.27
CA TYR A 122 -13.28 -11.66 -10.09
C TYR A 122 -13.91 -12.90 -10.67
N GLN A 123 -15.21 -13.04 -10.47
CA GLN A 123 -15.98 -14.14 -11.04
C GLN A 123 -16.41 -13.76 -12.46
N GLY A 124 -16.04 -14.57 -13.46
CA GLY A 124 -16.39 -14.35 -14.86
C GLY A 124 -17.88 -14.56 -15.18
N TYR A 125 -18.70 -14.87 -14.19
CA TYR A 125 -20.13 -15.15 -14.37
C TYR A 125 -20.99 -14.05 -13.74
N SER A 126 -21.65 -13.29 -14.57
CA SER A 126 -22.63 -12.28 -14.19
C SER A 126 -24.02 -12.91 -13.89
N GLY A 127 -24.09 -13.93 -13.03
CA GLY A 127 -25.26 -14.78 -12.99
C GLY A 127 -26.04 -14.89 -11.68
N ALA A 128 -25.60 -14.32 -10.59
CA ALA A 128 -26.38 -14.42 -9.34
C ALA A 128 -26.38 -13.10 -8.58
N CYS A 129 -27.16 -12.14 -9.05
CA CYS A 129 -27.57 -11.05 -8.20
C CYS A 129 -28.66 -11.56 -7.24
N GLY A 130 -28.29 -11.83 -5.99
CA GLY A 130 -29.27 -11.98 -4.92
C GLY A 130 -29.96 -10.64 -4.61
N TYR A 131 -31.07 -10.67 -3.91
CA TYR A 131 -31.97 -9.54 -3.62
C TYR A 131 -31.30 -8.31 -2.95
N SER A 132 -30.03 -8.35 -2.54
CA SER A 132 -29.41 -7.27 -1.77
C SER A 132 -28.05 -6.75 -2.26
N SER A 133 -27.30 -7.46 -3.11
CA SER A 133 -26.06 -6.91 -3.69
C SER A 133 -25.54 -7.75 -4.86
N CYS A 134 -25.11 -7.08 -5.93
CA CYS A 134 -24.37 -7.68 -7.02
C CYS A 134 -22.89 -7.36 -6.85
N SER A 135 -22.12 -8.25 -6.23
CA SER A 135 -20.66 -8.14 -6.30
C SER A 135 -20.11 -9.17 -7.29
N ASN A 136 -19.33 -8.71 -8.24
CA ASN A 136 -18.68 -9.57 -9.24
C ASN A 136 -17.30 -10.08 -8.76
N PHE A 137 -16.99 -9.93 -7.48
CA PHE A 137 -15.73 -10.40 -6.89
C PHE A 137 -15.93 -10.93 -5.47
N ILE A 138 -15.05 -11.83 -5.07
CA ILE A 138 -14.86 -12.29 -3.71
C ILE A 138 -13.52 -11.75 -3.22
N SER A 139 -13.44 -11.25 -1.98
CA SER A 139 -12.21 -10.74 -1.40
C SER A 139 -11.69 -11.69 -0.34
N SER A 140 -10.39 -11.99 -0.41
CA SER A 140 -9.62 -12.58 0.68
C SER A 140 -8.77 -11.48 1.31
N ASN A 141 -8.84 -11.35 2.63
CA ASN A 141 -8.16 -10.28 3.36
C ASN A 141 -7.17 -10.87 4.34
N HIS A 142 -5.95 -10.40 4.30
CA HIS A 142 -4.84 -10.84 5.12
C HIS A 142 -4.26 -9.67 5.89
N PHE A 143 -3.96 -9.90 7.16
CA PHE A 143 -3.20 -8.94 7.96
C PHE A 143 -1.76 -8.90 7.48
N MET A 144 -1.15 -7.71 7.42
CA MET A 144 0.25 -7.56 7.08
C MET A 144 0.98 -6.63 8.04
N GLU A 145 2.23 -6.98 8.32
CA GLU A 145 3.21 -6.15 8.97
C GLU A 145 4.06 -5.46 7.91
N HIS A 146 4.45 -4.22 8.17
CA HIS A 146 5.15 -3.40 7.19
C HIS A 146 6.41 -2.76 7.76
N LEU A 147 7.49 -2.86 7.00
CA LEU A 147 8.74 -2.10 7.20
C LEU A 147 9.11 -1.45 5.88
N GLY A 148 9.26 -0.14 5.87
CA GLY A 148 9.58 0.60 4.65
C GLY A 148 10.63 1.68 4.84
N GLY A 149 11.25 2.07 3.74
CA GLY A 149 12.19 3.17 3.72
C GLY A 149 12.34 3.79 2.34
N GLY A 150 12.65 5.08 2.34
CA GLY A 150 12.85 5.84 1.11
C GLY A 150 13.80 7.00 1.31
N VAL A 151 14.27 7.54 0.20
CA VAL A 151 15.10 8.76 0.18
C VAL A 151 14.35 9.84 -0.57
N ARG A 152 14.15 10.99 0.07
CA ARG A 152 13.52 12.15 -0.57
C ARG A 152 14.55 13.05 -1.20
N TYR A 153 14.31 13.40 -2.45
CA TYR A 153 15.04 14.45 -3.13
C TYR A 153 14.07 15.56 -3.56
N TYR A 154 14.22 16.75 -2.97
CA TYR A 154 13.42 17.93 -3.30
C TYR A 154 14.06 18.67 -4.46
N PHE A 155 13.46 18.58 -5.65
CA PHE A 155 13.92 19.28 -6.85
C PHE A 155 13.34 20.68 -6.97
N PHE A 156 12.17 20.95 -6.39
CA PHE A 156 11.61 22.26 -6.13
C PHE A 156 11.32 22.45 -4.65
N HIS A 157 10.95 23.65 -4.23
CA HIS A 157 10.75 24.00 -2.82
C HIS A 157 9.83 23.05 -2.07
N ARG A 158 8.82 22.49 -2.73
CA ARG A 158 7.78 21.62 -2.12
C ARG A 158 7.56 20.33 -2.86
N LEU A 159 8.13 20.18 -4.06
CA LEU A 159 8.02 18.95 -4.84
C LEU A 159 9.23 18.07 -4.58
N PHE A 160 8.99 16.79 -4.37
CA PHE A 160 10.02 15.80 -4.14
C PHE A 160 9.74 14.52 -4.94
N VAL A 161 10.81 13.78 -5.19
CA VAL A 161 10.75 12.38 -5.63
C VAL A 161 11.30 11.52 -4.50
N ARG A 162 10.68 10.35 -4.30
CA ARG A 162 11.04 9.40 -3.25
C ARG A 162 11.17 7.99 -3.85
N PRO A 163 12.38 7.54 -4.25
CA PRO A 163 12.65 6.12 -4.40
C PRO A 163 12.49 5.43 -3.04
N GLU A 164 11.82 4.28 -3.05
CA GLU A 164 11.39 3.59 -1.83
C GLU A 164 11.42 2.08 -1.98
N VAL A 165 11.62 1.41 -0.87
CA VAL A 165 11.53 -0.04 -0.74
C VAL A 165 10.71 -0.35 0.50
N HIS A 166 9.75 -1.27 0.35
CA HIS A 166 8.85 -1.73 1.39
C HIS A 166 8.94 -3.24 1.50
N TYR A 167 9.00 -3.74 2.72
CA TYR A 167 8.90 -5.14 3.04
C TYR A 167 7.60 -5.39 3.78
N TYR A 168 6.84 -6.35 3.31
CA TYR A 168 5.59 -6.80 3.90
C TYR A 168 5.71 -8.24 4.35
N HIS A 169 5.29 -8.50 5.58
CA HIS A 169 5.04 -9.84 6.07
C HIS A 169 3.53 -10.05 6.16
N ILE A 170 2.99 -10.83 5.23
CA ILE A 170 1.56 -11.08 5.07
C ILE A 170 1.22 -12.41 5.73
N GLN A 171 0.35 -12.37 6.73
CA GLN A 171 -0.04 -13.55 7.50
C GLN A 171 -1.08 -14.36 6.72
N ASN A 172 -0.89 -15.69 6.72
CA ASN A 172 -1.82 -16.64 6.09
C ASN A 172 -2.12 -16.37 4.61
N ASN A 173 -1.12 -15.87 3.86
CA ASN A 173 -1.25 -15.65 2.42
C ASN A 173 -1.19 -16.99 1.66
N ILE A 174 -2.28 -17.75 1.77
CA ILE A 174 -2.40 -19.09 1.18
C ILE A 174 -2.56 -19.03 -0.35
N GLU A 175 -3.07 -17.94 -0.87
CA GLU A 175 -3.32 -17.73 -2.30
C GLU A 175 -2.03 -17.66 -3.09
N PHE A 176 -0.99 -17.04 -2.52
CA PHE A 176 0.32 -16.88 -3.17
C PHE A 176 1.42 -17.75 -2.55
N ASN A 177 1.08 -18.49 -1.51
CA ASN A 177 2.00 -19.38 -0.77
C ASN A 177 3.33 -18.69 -0.37
N SER A 178 3.30 -17.37 -0.20
CA SER A 178 4.44 -16.57 0.24
C SER A 178 3.96 -15.42 1.14
N GLY A 179 4.38 -15.45 2.40
CA GLY A 179 4.10 -14.39 3.34
C GLY A 179 5.07 -13.21 3.26
N ASN A 180 6.13 -13.29 2.45
CA ASN A 180 7.17 -12.28 2.40
C ASN A 180 7.19 -11.61 1.02
N VAL A 181 6.90 -10.33 0.98
CA VAL A 181 6.79 -9.55 -0.26
C VAL A 181 7.65 -8.29 -0.12
N VAL A 182 8.46 -8.00 -1.12
CA VAL A 182 9.21 -6.75 -1.23
C VAL A 182 8.60 -5.93 -2.36
N ARG A 183 8.29 -4.67 -2.08
CA ARG A 183 7.86 -3.70 -3.08
C ARG A 183 8.95 -2.66 -3.27
N ALA A 184 9.40 -2.45 -4.50
CA ALA A 184 10.36 -1.42 -4.86
C ALA A 184 9.76 -0.47 -5.90
N GLY A 185 9.93 0.83 -5.69
CA GLY A 185 9.32 1.83 -6.55
C GLY A 185 9.80 3.24 -6.33
N ALA A 186 9.05 4.19 -6.87
CA ALA A 186 9.27 5.60 -6.65
C ALA A 186 7.95 6.38 -6.65
N THR A 187 7.86 7.37 -5.78
CA THR A 187 6.73 8.29 -5.70
C THR A 187 7.17 9.73 -5.94
N VAL A 188 6.27 10.54 -6.45
CA VAL A 188 6.40 12.00 -6.53
C VAL A 188 5.39 12.59 -5.57
N GLY A 189 5.81 13.57 -4.78
CA GLY A 189 4.95 14.15 -3.77
C GLY A 189 5.09 15.66 -3.67
N TYR A 190 4.09 16.24 -2.99
CA TYR A 190 4.02 17.65 -2.67
C TYR A 190 3.85 17.87 -1.18
N THR A 191 4.64 18.77 -0.61
CA THR A 191 4.65 19.12 0.81
C THR A 191 3.80 20.36 1.08
N PHE A 192 2.83 20.25 1.98
CA PHE A 192 2.03 21.33 2.54
C PHE A 192 2.53 21.68 3.94
N GLY A 193 2.43 22.95 4.34
CA GLY A 193 2.82 23.42 5.66
C GLY A 193 4.27 23.91 5.75
N ARG A 194 4.79 23.99 6.98
CA ARG A 194 6.17 24.40 7.25
C ARG A 194 7.12 23.25 6.95
N ARG A 195 8.15 23.57 6.23
CA ARG A 195 9.24 22.67 5.91
C ARG A 195 10.48 22.98 6.78
#